data_658e54ec9e3b9cefd3d88582f957c551
#
_entry.id   658e54ec9e3b9cefd3d88582f957c551
#
_cell.length_a   1.000
_cell.length_b   1.000
_cell.length_c   1.000
_cell.angle_alpha   90.00
_cell.angle_beta   90.00
_cell.angle_gamma   90.00
#
_symmetry.space_group_name_H-M   'P 1'
#
loop_
_entity.id
_entity.type
_entity.pdbx_description
1 polymer ?
#
loop_
_entity_poly.entity_id
_entity_poly.type
_entity_poly.pdbx_seq_one_letter_code
_entity_poly.pdbx_strand_id
1 'polypeptide(L)'
;MLASAKELALYDDHAGIIEIDQPVEPGASFADVFELNDYLLDIENKSLTHRPDAFGVIGFAREVAGIQGKAFRTPEWLSHSAPVETVEQSSDAAPRVVIEDPILSDRFTGMVFEGASEAAQSPLWMQTYLARSGMRPINAIVDITNYLMLLTGQPMHAYDYDKLLEVSGGVNEV
;
A
#
# COMPACT_ATOMS: atom_id res chain seq x y z
N MET A 1 -30.81 9.13 -1.66
CA MET A 1 -30.68 8.03 -2.63
C MET A 1 -29.67 7.06 -2.05
N LEU A 2 -29.94 5.79 -2.04
CA LEU A 2 -28.95 4.78 -1.64
C LEU A 2 -28.20 4.38 -2.91
N ALA A 3 -26.87 4.42 -2.88
CA ALA A 3 -26.05 4.18 -4.06
C ALA A 3 -24.87 3.25 -3.75
N SER A 4 -24.50 2.45 -4.73
CA SER A 4 -23.29 1.63 -4.72
C SER A 4 -22.04 2.48 -5.06
N ALA A 5 -20.85 1.92 -4.83
CA ALA A 5 -19.60 2.57 -5.20
C ALA A 5 -19.52 2.87 -6.72
N LYS A 6 -20.01 1.95 -7.54
CA LYS A 6 -20.07 2.12 -9.00
C LYS A 6 -21.00 3.25 -9.44
N GLU A 7 -22.17 3.37 -8.81
CA GLU A 7 -23.11 4.46 -9.13
C GLU A 7 -22.58 5.83 -8.74
N LEU A 8 -21.71 5.88 -7.75
CA LEU A 8 -21.01 7.10 -7.32
C LEU A 8 -19.67 7.31 -8.04
N ALA A 9 -19.33 6.46 -9.01
CA ALA A 9 -18.09 6.49 -9.77
C ALA A 9 -16.81 6.47 -8.89
N LEU A 10 -16.86 5.79 -7.75
CA LEU A 10 -15.71 5.61 -6.88
C LEU A 10 -14.81 4.47 -7.37
N TYR A 11 -15.38 3.30 -7.54
CA TYR A 11 -14.73 2.10 -8.08
C TYR A 11 -15.77 1.10 -8.59
N ASP A 12 -15.34 0.07 -9.32
CA ASP A 12 -16.23 -0.87 -9.99
C ASP A 12 -16.76 -1.95 -9.04
N ASP A 13 -17.58 -1.52 -8.07
CA ASP A 13 -18.33 -2.39 -7.18
C ASP A 13 -19.81 -1.98 -7.18
N HIS A 14 -20.69 -2.93 -7.52
CA HIS A 14 -22.13 -2.75 -7.57
C HIS A 14 -22.86 -3.61 -6.53
N ALA A 15 -22.12 -4.28 -5.64
CA ALA A 15 -22.69 -5.11 -4.58
C ALA A 15 -23.16 -4.24 -3.40
N GLY A 16 -24.47 -4.02 -3.33
CA GLY A 16 -25.08 -3.30 -2.21
C GLY A 16 -24.98 -1.76 -2.30
N ILE A 17 -25.06 -1.14 -1.14
CA ILE A 17 -24.95 0.31 -0.95
C ILE A 17 -23.64 0.62 -0.24
N ILE A 18 -23.10 1.83 -0.44
CA ILE A 18 -21.96 2.30 0.33
C ILE A 18 -22.40 2.55 1.77
N GLU A 19 -21.72 1.93 2.69
CA GLU A 19 -21.77 2.21 4.12
C GLU A 19 -20.54 3.02 4.54
N ILE A 20 -20.76 4.06 5.33
CA ILE A 20 -19.68 4.94 5.82
C ILE A 20 -19.42 4.58 7.28
N ASP A 21 -18.33 3.89 7.54
CA ASP A 21 -17.96 3.34 8.86
C ASP A 21 -17.40 4.38 9.84
N GLN A 22 -17.32 5.63 9.41
CA GLN A 22 -16.81 6.72 10.23
C GLN A 22 -17.92 7.70 10.60
N PRO A 23 -17.81 8.38 11.76
CA PRO A 23 -18.76 9.40 12.12
C PRO A 23 -18.72 10.57 11.14
N VAL A 24 -19.83 10.83 10.47
CA VAL A 24 -19.98 11.93 9.50
C VAL A 24 -21.21 12.74 9.87
N GLU A 25 -21.06 14.06 9.89
CA GLU A 25 -22.19 14.96 10.13
C GLU A 25 -23.20 14.90 8.97
N PRO A 26 -24.50 14.76 9.28
CA PRO A 26 -25.53 14.80 8.24
C PRO A 26 -25.46 16.07 7.39
N GLY A 27 -25.38 15.90 6.08
CA GLY A 27 -25.24 17.02 5.14
C GLY A 27 -23.80 17.40 4.80
N ALA A 28 -22.80 16.68 5.33
CA ALA A 28 -21.42 16.84 4.91
C ALA A 28 -21.26 16.58 3.41
N SER A 29 -20.32 17.29 2.78
CA SER A 29 -20.02 17.09 1.37
C SER A 29 -19.49 15.67 1.11
N PHE A 30 -20.08 14.95 0.18
CA PHE A 30 -19.58 13.65 -0.24
C PHE A 30 -18.12 13.70 -0.69
N ALA A 31 -17.76 14.73 -1.44
CA ALA A 31 -16.39 14.91 -1.92
C ALA A 31 -15.39 15.11 -0.77
N ASP A 32 -15.79 15.77 0.31
CA ASP A 32 -14.91 15.97 1.46
C ASP A 32 -14.78 14.69 2.30
N VAL A 33 -15.88 13.95 2.50
CA VAL A 33 -15.88 12.67 3.24
C VAL A 33 -15.00 11.62 2.54
N PHE A 34 -15.00 11.60 1.21
CA PHE A 34 -14.25 10.64 0.40
C PHE A 34 -12.91 11.20 -0.11
N GLU A 35 -12.51 12.39 0.36
CA GLU A 35 -11.26 13.06 -0.03
C GLU A 35 -11.09 13.17 -1.56
N LEU A 36 -12.21 13.45 -2.28
CA LEU A 36 -12.22 13.50 -3.75
C LEU A 36 -11.70 14.83 -4.31
N ASN A 37 -11.50 15.85 -3.47
CA ASN A 37 -10.96 17.15 -3.86
C ASN A 37 -9.43 17.08 -3.99
N ASP A 38 -8.96 16.32 -4.98
CA ASP A 38 -7.56 16.05 -5.22
C ASP A 38 -7.25 16.03 -6.73
N TYR A 39 -5.98 15.91 -7.09
CA TYR A 39 -5.53 15.84 -8.47
C TYR A 39 -4.93 14.47 -8.78
N LEU A 40 -5.36 13.87 -9.86
CA LEU A 40 -4.71 12.70 -10.44
C LEU A 40 -3.75 13.16 -11.54
N LEU A 41 -2.48 12.86 -11.37
CA LEU A 41 -1.46 13.14 -12.38
C LEU A 41 -1.10 11.83 -13.07
N ASP A 42 -1.46 11.71 -14.34
CA ASP A 42 -0.99 10.61 -15.19
C ASP A 42 0.32 11.02 -15.87
N ILE A 43 1.39 10.28 -15.56
CA ILE A 43 2.75 10.68 -15.94
C ILE A 43 3.39 9.56 -16.78
N GLU A 44 3.61 9.84 -18.06
CA GLU A 44 4.44 9.01 -18.91
C GLU A 44 5.83 9.65 -19.08
N ASN A 45 6.87 9.04 -18.47
CA ASN A 45 8.24 9.52 -18.61
C ASN A 45 9.24 8.36 -18.73
N LYS A 46 9.67 8.09 -19.96
CA LYS A 46 10.63 7.02 -20.26
C LYS A 46 12.05 7.29 -19.74
N SER A 47 12.36 8.54 -19.40
CA SER A 47 13.68 8.90 -18.86
C SER A 47 13.87 8.46 -17.39
N LEU A 48 12.80 8.09 -16.69
CA LEU A 48 12.84 7.69 -15.27
C LEU A 48 12.87 6.17 -15.06
N THR A 49 12.96 5.37 -16.10
CA THR A 49 12.91 3.89 -16.02
C THR A 49 14.05 3.28 -15.19
N HIS A 50 15.16 3.99 -15.04
CA HIS A 50 16.30 3.59 -14.20
C HIS A 50 16.17 4.05 -12.73
N ARG A 51 15.06 4.70 -12.37
CA ARG A 51 14.77 5.30 -11.07
C ARG A 51 13.57 4.61 -10.43
N PRO A 52 13.75 3.46 -9.77
CA PRO A 52 12.63 2.73 -9.14
C PRO A 52 11.91 3.56 -8.07
N ASP A 53 12.59 4.46 -7.38
CA ASP A 53 12.00 5.40 -6.43
C ASP A 53 10.99 6.37 -7.07
N ALA A 54 11.19 6.72 -8.34
CA ALA A 54 10.30 7.63 -9.07
C ALA A 54 8.98 6.97 -9.53
N PHE A 55 8.82 5.67 -9.33
CA PHE A 55 7.54 4.97 -9.49
C PHE A 55 6.65 5.09 -8.26
N GLY A 56 7.16 5.67 -7.17
CA GLY A 56 6.38 6.04 -5.99
C GLY A 56 6.19 7.54 -5.87
N VAL A 57 5.07 7.94 -5.25
CA VAL A 57 4.71 9.36 -5.05
C VAL A 57 5.83 10.14 -4.35
N ILE A 58 6.46 9.56 -3.34
CA ILE A 58 7.51 10.21 -2.55
C ILE A 58 8.77 10.49 -3.40
N GLY A 59 9.22 9.50 -4.16
CA GLY A 59 10.37 9.65 -5.03
C GLY A 59 10.13 10.63 -6.16
N PHE A 60 8.94 10.58 -6.76
CA PHE A 60 8.53 11.51 -7.80
C PHE A 60 8.37 12.95 -7.27
N ALA A 61 7.80 13.13 -6.08
CA ALA A 61 7.71 14.44 -5.43
C ALA A 61 9.10 15.05 -5.17
N ARG A 62 10.09 14.22 -4.80
CA ARG A 62 11.49 14.65 -4.65
C ARG A 62 12.06 15.15 -5.97
N GLU A 63 11.80 14.44 -7.06
CA GLU A 63 12.23 14.84 -8.40
C GLU A 63 11.62 16.18 -8.82
N VAL A 64 10.31 16.32 -8.65
CA VAL A 64 9.59 17.58 -8.96
C VAL A 64 10.10 18.74 -8.11
N ALA A 65 10.38 18.53 -6.83
CA ALA A 65 10.96 19.55 -5.96
C ALA A 65 12.33 20.00 -6.47
N GLY A 66 13.18 19.07 -6.91
CA GLY A 66 14.48 19.37 -7.53
C GLY A 66 14.35 20.18 -8.80
N ILE A 67 13.43 19.79 -9.70
CA ILE A 67 13.18 20.53 -10.96
C ILE A 67 12.70 21.96 -10.68
N GLN A 68 11.88 22.15 -9.65
CA GLN A 68 11.33 23.45 -9.27
C GLN A 68 12.28 24.29 -8.39
N GLY A 69 13.44 23.77 -8.01
CA GLY A 69 14.35 24.40 -7.06
C GLY A 69 13.76 24.60 -5.66
N LYS A 70 12.83 23.73 -5.26
CA LYS A 70 12.18 23.76 -3.95
C LYS A 70 12.76 22.72 -3.01
N ALA A 71 12.70 22.99 -1.70
CA ALA A 71 13.10 22.02 -0.71
C ALA A 71 12.08 20.85 -0.65
N PHE A 72 12.57 19.63 -0.73
CA PHE A 72 11.77 18.42 -0.45
C PHE A 72 11.74 18.19 1.06
N ARG A 73 10.56 17.88 1.58
CA ARG A 73 10.37 17.45 2.98
C ARG A 73 10.08 15.96 3.00
N THR A 74 11.02 15.21 3.54
CA THR A 74 10.80 13.78 3.78
C THR A 74 9.65 13.61 4.79
N PRO A 75 8.66 12.74 4.53
CA PRO A 75 7.62 12.42 5.51
C PRO A 75 8.22 11.95 6.84
N GLU A 76 7.62 12.36 7.96
CA GLU A 76 8.16 12.06 9.30
C GLU A 76 8.34 10.56 9.53
N TRP A 77 7.35 9.75 9.16
CA TRP A 77 7.40 8.30 9.30
C TRP A 77 8.53 7.63 8.49
N LEU A 78 9.02 8.27 7.43
CA LEU A 78 10.15 7.79 6.62
C LEU A 78 11.48 8.37 7.12
N SER A 79 11.47 9.55 7.77
CA SER A 79 12.68 10.19 8.29
C SER A 79 13.12 9.61 9.64
N HIS A 80 12.18 9.12 10.41
CA HIS A 80 12.46 8.31 11.58
C HIS A 80 12.64 6.85 11.12
N SER A 81 13.71 6.60 10.38
CA SER A 81 14.30 5.28 10.46
C SER A 81 14.78 5.11 11.91
N ALA A 82 13.87 4.79 12.81
CA ALA A 82 14.27 3.98 13.94
C ALA A 82 15.22 2.94 13.32
N PRO A 83 16.47 2.76 13.83
CA PRO A 83 17.21 1.59 13.46
C PRO A 83 16.14 0.51 13.55
N VAL A 84 15.91 -0.22 12.46
CA VAL A 84 15.25 -1.49 12.57
C VAL A 84 16.17 -2.15 13.57
N GLU A 85 15.83 -1.99 14.87
CA GLU A 85 16.36 -2.89 15.88
C GLU A 85 16.07 -4.18 15.19
N THR A 86 17.14 -4.80 14.73
CA THR A 86 17.06 -6.12 14.13
C THR A 86 16.18 -6.82 15.11
N VAL A 87 14.86 -6.92 14.77
CA VAL A 87 13.93 -7.62 15.65
C VAL A 87 14.65 -8.92 15.75
N GLU A 88 15.33 -9.10 16.88
CA GLU A 88 16.06 -10.32 17.13
C GLU A 88 15.05 -11.35 16.73
N GLN A 89 15.44 -12.31 15.89
CA GLN A 89 14.54 -13.34 15.43
C GLN A 89 13.99 -14.03 16.68
N SER A 90 13.08 -13.32 17.33
CA SER A 90 12.66 -13.59 18.70
C SER A 90 11.45 -14.52 18.74
N SER A 91 11.04 -15.02 17.58
CA SER A 91 10.09 -16.12 17.53
C SER A 91 10.59 -17.19 16.57
N ASP A 92 10.51 -18.45 16.99
CA ASP A 92 10.67 -19.63 16.13
C ASP A 92 9.68 -19.63 14.94
N ALA A 93 8.76 -18.67 14.91
CA ALA A 93 7.77 -18.46 13.87
C ALA A 93 8.27 -17.63 12.67
N ALA A 94 9.35 -16.87 12.80
CA ALA A 94 9.82 -16.06 11.66
C ALA A 94 10.39 -16.97 10.56
N PRO A 95 9.93 -16.85 9.30
CA PRO A 95 10.45 -17.65 8.20
C PRO A 95 11.91 -17.28 7.91
N ARG A 96 12.71 -18.30 7.63
CA ARG A 96 14.05 -18.08 7.11
C ARG A 96 13.97 -17.65 5.66
N VAL A 97 14.48 -16.47 5.34
CA VAL A 97 14.57 -16.00 3.95
C VAL A 97 15.80 -16.57 3.29
N VAL A 98 15.62 -17.23 2.14
CA VAL A 98 16.71 -17.79 1.33
C VAL A 98 16.67 -17.15 -0.06
N ILE A 99 17.78 -16.49 -0.42
CA ILE A 99 17.98 -15.94 -1.75
C ILE A 99 18.85 -16.91 -2.53
N GLU A 100 18.24 -17.67 -3.47
CA GLU A 100 18.97 -18.67 -4.27
C GLU A 100 19.86 -18.01 -5.33
N ASP A 101 19.42 -16.88 -5.89
CA ASP A 101 20.18 -16.14 -6.91
C ASP A 101 20.39 -14.67 -6.47
N PRO A 102 21.55 -14.36 -5.89
CA PRO A 102 21.85 -13.00 -5.44
C PRO A 102 22.11 -12.00 -6.59
N ILE A 103 22.19 -12.46 -7.84
CA ILE A 103 22.30 -11.58 -9.00
C ILE A 103 20.92 -11.02 -9.35
N LEU A 104 19.87 -11.82 -9.18
CA LEU A 104 18.48 -11.42 -9.46
C LEU A 104 17.82 -10.69 -8.30
N SER A 105 18.22 -10.98 -7.07
CA SER A 105 17.68 -10.34 -5.86
C SER A 105 18.78 -10.10 -4.84
N ASP A 106 19.10 -8.85 -4.58
CA ASP A 106 20.10 -8.48 -3.58
C ASP A 106 19.56 -8.61 -2.15
N ARG A 107 18.25 -8.45 -1.99
CA ARG A 107 17.61 -8.41 -0.66
C ARG A 107 16.14 -8.77 -0.74
N PHE A 108 15.72 -9.61 0.17
CA PHE A 108 14.32 -9.88 0.47
C PHE A 108 14.12 -9.85 1.98
N THR A 109 13.07 -9.20 2.45
CA THR A 109 12.75 -9.13 3.89
C THR A 109 11.33 -9.58 4.11
N GLY A 110 11.12 -10.44 5.09
CA GLY A 110 9.80 -10.92 5.50
C GLY A 110 9.54 -10.60 6.97
N MET A 111 8.28 -10.39 7.31
CA MET A 111 7.82 -10.20 8.68
C MET A 111 6.49 -10.92 8.86
N VAL A 112 6.33 -11.61 9.98
CA VAL A 112 5.08 -12.28 10.35
C VAL A 112 4.24 -11.35 11.24
N PHE A 113 2.97 -11.21 10.89
CA PHE A 113 1.99 -10.50 11.68
C PHE A 113 0.93 -11.49 12.17
N GLU A 114 0.70 -11.53 13.46
CA GLU A 114 -0.36 -12.33 14.06
C GLU A 114 -1.64 -11.50 14.26
N GLY A 115 -2.78 -12.17 14.23
CA GLY A 115 -4.08 -11.53 14.48
C GLY A 115 -4.61 -10.66 13.32
N ALA A 116 -3.97 -10.71 12.15
CA ALA A 116 -4.51 -10.07 10.96
C ALA A 116 -5.76 -10.80 10.47
N SER A 117 -6.77 -10.06 10.02
CA SER A 117 -8.02 -10.60 9.51
C SER A 117 -8.21 -10.28 8.03
N GLU A 118 -8.42 -11.29 7.21
CA GLU A 118 -8.77 -11.10 5.79
C GLU A 118 -10.13 -10.40 5.59
N ALA A 119 -11.01 -10.45 6.61
CA ALA A 119 -12.31 -9.78 6.57
C ALA A 119 -12.22 -8.27 6.86
N ALA A 120 -11.08 -7.79 7.37
CA ALA A 120 -10.89 -6.38 7.65
C ALA A 120 -10.87 -5.57 6.35
N GLN A 121 -11.68 -4.50 6.31
CA GLN A 121 -11.67 -3.56 5.19
C GLN A 121 -10.70 -2.42 5.47
N SER A 122 -10.07 -1.92 4.42
CA SER A 122 -9.27 -0.71 4.51
C SER A 122 -10.15 0.53 4.74
N PRO A 123 -9.62 1.59 5.36
CA PRO A 123 -10.36 2.83 5.52
C PRO A 123 -10.81 3.39 4.16
N LEU A 124 -11.94 4.07 4.15
CA LEU A 124 -12.55 4.58 2.92
C LEU A 124 -11.60 5.49 2.10
N TRP A 125 -10.83 6.35 2.77
CA TRP A 125 -9.84 7.20 2.10
C TRP A 125 -8.78 6.37 1.35
N MET A 126 -8.35 5.22 1.90
CA MET A 126 -7.38 4.34 1.24
C MET A 126 -8.02 3.64 0.05
N GLN A 127 -9.26 3.17 0.17
CA GLN A 127 -10.02 2.57 -0.92
C GLN A 127 -10.16 3.54 -2.10
N THR A 128 -10.55 4.79 -1.83
CA THR A 128 -10.69 5.83 -2.86
C THR A 128 -9.36 6.22 -3.48
N TYR A 129 -8.29 6.28 -2.67
CA TYR A 129 -6.94 6.55 -3.17
C TYR A 129 -6.47 5.46 -4.15
N LEU A 130 -6.59 4.18 -3.76
CA LEU A 130 -6.24 3.05 -4.61
C LEU A 130 -7.07 3.03 -5.90
N ALA A 131 -8.38 3.20 -5.79
CA ALA A 131 -9.28 3.19 -6.94
C ALA A 131 -8.93 4.29 -7.95
N ARG A 132 -8.64 5.51 -7.50
CA ARG A 132 -8.20 6.61 -8.37
C ARG A 132 -6.82 6.38 -8.99
N SER A 133 -5.98 5.60 -8.33
CA SER A 133 -4.67 5.16 -8.84
C SER A 133 -4.75 3.93 -9.75
N GLY A 134 -5.96 3.49 -10.13
CA GLY A 134 -6.20 2.36 -11.03
C GLY A 134 -6.11 0.99 -10.35
N MET A 135 -6.09 0.93 -9.03
CA MET A 135 -6.06 -0.31 -8.26
C MET A 135 -7.42 -0.59 -7.61
N ARG A 136 -7.89 -1.82 -7.73
CA ARG A 136 -9.13 -2.23 -7.05
C ARG A 136 -8.86 -2.50 -5.58
N PRO A 137 -9.59 -1.86 -4.64
CA PRO A 137 -9.56 -2.24 -3.23
C PRO A 137 -10.05 -3.67 -3.03
N ILE A 138 -9.43 -4.43 -2.14
CA ILE A 138 -9.75 -5.85 -1.88
C ILE A 138 -10.04 -6.07 -0.40
N ASN A 139 -9.04 -5.87 0.44
CA ASN A 139 -9.11 -5.94 1.90
C ASN A 139 -7.95 -5.15 2.51
N ALA A 140 -8.00 -4.90 3.81
CA ALA A 140 -7.00 -4.06 4.48
C ALA A 140 -5.56 -4.54 4.27
N ILE A 141 -5.32 -5.85 4.27
CA ILE A 141 -3.97 -6.43 4.14
C ILE A 141 -3.39 -6.12 2.76
N VAL A 142 -4.13 -6.44 1.71
CA VAL A 142 -3.70 -6.22 0.31
C VAL A 142 -3.62 -4.73 0.00
N ASP A 143 -4.59 -3.96 0.47
CA ASP A 143 -4.68 -2.53 0.20
C ASP A 143 -3.51 -1.76 0.84
N ILE A 144 -3.09 -2.13 2.06
CA ILE A 144 -1.90 -1.55 2.71
C ILE A 144 -0.64 -1.82 1.88
N THR A 145 -0.44 -3.02 1.38
CA THR A 145 0.73 -3.34 0.55
C THR A 145 0.73 -2.54 -0.75
N ASN A 146 -0.43 -2.44 -1.41
CA ASN A 146 -0.60 -1.64 -2.62
C ASN A 146 -0.40 -0.14 -2.36
N TYR A 147 -0.97 0.38 -1.27
CA TYR A 147 -0.81 1.78 -0.88
C TYR A 147 0.66 2.14 -0.62
N LEU A 148 1.38 1.32 0.14
CA LEU A 148 2.81 1.53 0.40
C LEU A 148 3.65 1.43 -0.88
N MET A 149 3.33 0.51 -1.78
CA MET A 149 3.98 0.42 -3.08
C MET A 149 3.77 1.70 -3.90
N LEU A 150 2.55 2.26 -3.95
CA LEU A 150 2.28 3.52 -4.63
C LEU A 150 3.01 4.70 -3.99
N LEU A 151 3.16 4.72 -2.67
CA LEU A 151 3.88 5.79 -1.99
C LEU A 151 5.39 5.74 -2.21
N THR A 152 5.98 4.56 -2.11
CA THR A 152 7.44 4.38 -2.00
C THR A 152 8.10 3.89 -3.29
N GLY A 153 7.34 3.31 -4.21
CA GLY A 153 7.86 2.57 -5.35
C GLY A 153 8.42 1.18 -4.99
N GLN A 154 8.35 0.80 -3.71
CA GLN A 154 8.85 -0.48 -3.24
C GLN A 154 7.73 -1.53 -3.28
N PRO A 155 7.87 -2.60 -4.10
CA PRO A 155 6.91 -3.68 -4.12
C PRO A 155 6.81 -4.38 -2.75
N MET A 156 5.57 -4.64 -2.34
CA MET A 156 5.26 -5.40 -1.13
C MET A 156 4.24 -6.48 -1.47
N HIS A 157 4.30 -7.59 -0.74
CA HIS A 157 3.34 -8.68 -0.90
C HIS A 157 2.97 -9.27 0.45
N ALA A 158 1.71 -9.67 0.60
CA ALA A 158 1.22 -10.36 1.78
C ALA A 158 0.92 -11.81 1.43
N TYR A 159 1.35 -12.72 2.27
CA TYR A 159 1.12 -14.15 2.14
C TYR A 159 0.38 -14.67 3.37
N ASP A 160 -0.51 -15.63 3.15
CA ASP A 160 -1.08 -16.42 4.22
C ASP A 160 0.00 -17.37 4.76
N TYR A 161 0.42 -17.13 5.99
CA TYR A 161 1.52 -17.86 6.60
C TYR A 161 1.22 -19.34 6.81
N ASP A 162 -0.01 -19.67 7.18
CA ASP A 162 -0.42 -21.07 7.37
C ASP A 162 -0.41 -21.83 6.05
N LYS A 163 -0.83 -21.20 4.96
CA LYS A 163 -0.74 -21.78 3.62
C LYS A 163 0.69 -21.95 3.13
N LEU A 164 1.58 -20.99 3.45
CA LEU A 164 2.99 -21.14 3.14
C LEU A 164 3.59 -22.38 3.81
N LEU A 165 3.30 -22.58 5.10
CA LEU A 165 3.75 -23.77 5.84
C LEU A 165 3.16 -25.07 5.26
N GLU A 166 1.89 -25.07 4.87
CA GLU A 166 1.25 -26.22 4.25
C GLU A 166 1.93 -26.60 2.93
N VAL A 167 2.13 -25.64 2.04
CA VAL A 167 2.73 -25.86 0.72
C VAL A 167 4.20 -26.28 0.82
N SER A 168 4.94 -25.72 1.78
CA SER A 168 6.35 -26.07 2.03
C SER A 168 6.53 -27.42 2.75
N GLY A 169 5.44 -28.09 3.14
CA GLY A 169 5.51 -29.32 3.93
C GLY A 169 5.99 -29.08 5.37
N GLY A 170 5.72 -27.91 5.92
CA GLY A 170 6.11 -27.50 7.27
C GLY A 170 7.51 -26.89 7.37
N VAL A 171 8.16 -26.62 6.23
CA VAL A 171 9.47 -25.94 6.22
C VAL A 171 9.21 -24.42 6.33
N ASN A 172 9.74 -23.81 7.40
CA ASN A 172 9.62 -22.38 7.65
C ASN A 172 10.69 -21.60 6.87
N GLU A 173 10.59 -21.63 5.55
CA GLU A 173 11.56 -21.01 4.64
C GLU A 173 10.84 -20.38 3.45
N VAL A 174 11.25 -19.17 3.05
CA VAL A 174 10.71 -18.39 1.92
C VAL A 174 11.85 -17.95 1.01
#